data_35be665b5707fce24e1cc9699303adc6
#
_entry.id   35be665b5707fce24e1cc9699303adc6
#
_cell.length_a   1.000
_cell.length_b   1.000
_cell.length_c   1.000
_cell.angle_alpha   90.00
_cell.angle_beta   90.00
_cell.angle_gamma   90.00
#
_symmetry.space_group_name_H-M   'P 1'
#
loop_
_entity.id
_entity.type
_entity.pdbx_description
1 polymer ?
#
loop_
_entity_poly.entity_id
_entity_poly.type
_entity_poly.pdbx_seq_one_letter_code
_entity_poly.pdbx_strand_id
1 'polypeptide(L)'
;MKVIVPMAGRGSRLRPHTLTIPKPLVPVGGKPIVHRLVADIARLCEEPIEQIAFVVGEFGAEVEKELLAVAESLGAKGSIHYQLEALGTAHAVMCASEVLDGPVVVAFADTLFKADFKISAEDQGILWVKQIEDPSAFGVVKLNEQGQIIDFVEKPQTFVSDLAMIGIYYFKDGARLRKELQYLLDHEIVKGGEYQLPDALRRLTEDGLTFKPGTVEE
;
A
#
# COMPACT_ATOMS: atom_id res chain seq x y z
N MET A 1 8.89 11.85 6.07
CA MET A 1 8.21 10.62 5.57
C MET A 1 7.01 11.00 4.68
N LYS A 2 6.80 10.30 3.56
CA LYS A 2 5.62 10.45 2.68
C LYS A 2 4.75 9.20 2.71
N VAL A 3 3.45 9.34 2.44
CA VAL A 3 2.50 8.21 2.40
C VAL A 3 1.70 8.29 1.10
N ILE A 4 1.58 7.18 0.38
CA ILE A 4 0.71 7.02 -0.77
C ILE A 4 -0.41 6.06 -0.40
N VAL A 5 -1.66 6.49 -0.60
CA VAL A 5 -2.85 5.69 -0.27
C VAL A 5 -3.64 5.40 -1.54
N PRO A 6 -3.37 4.26 -2.22
CA PRO A 6 -4.18 3.84 -3.35
C PRO A 6 -5.57 3.43 -2.87
N MET A 7 -6.61 4.06 -3.43
CA MET A 7 -7.99 3.86 -2.99
C MET A 7 -9.04 4.03 -4.11
N ALA A 8 -8.63 4.02 -5.37
CA ALA A 8 -9.51 4.20 -6.52
C ALA A 8 -10.51 3.05 -6.75
N GLY A 9 -10.33 1.92 -6.05
CA GLY A 9 -11.19 0.75 -6.18
C GLY A 9 -12.65 1.00 -5.78
N ARG A 10 -13.59 0.45 -6.54
CA ARG A 10 -15.04 0.65 -6.33
C ARG A 10 -15.62 0.02 -5.06
N GLY A 11 -14.86 -0.79 -4.31
CA GLY A 11 -15.32 -1.41 -3.06
C GLY A 11 -16.55 -2.31 -3.21
N SER A 12 -16.75 -2.96 -4.35
CA SER A 12 -17.98 -3.71 -4.71
C SER A 12 -18.33 -4.83 -3.72
N ARG A 13 -17.33 -5.40 -3.03
CA ARG A 13 -17.53 -6.47 -2.02
C ARG A 13 -18.22 -5.98 -0.75
N LEU A 14 -18.23 -4.68 -0.48
CA LEU A 14 -18.87 -4.07 0.71
C LEU A 14 -20.26 -3.45 0.38
N ARG A 15 -20.84 -3.74 -0.77
CA ARG A 15 -22.21 -3.32 -1.08
C ARG A 15 -23.19 -3.96 -0.08
N PRO A 16 -24.25 -3.23 0.39
CA PRO A 16 -24.70 -1.91 -0.13
C PRO A 16 -23.97 -0.68 0.46
N HIS A 17 -23.09 -0.81 1.47
CA HIS A 17 -22.45 0.33 2.16
C HIS A 17 -21.64 1.23 1.21
N THR A 18 -21.06 0.66 0.17
CA THR A 18 -20.24 1.38 -0.81
C THR A 18 -21.01 1.83 -2.07
N LEU A 19 -22.33 1.87 -2.00
CA LEU A 19 -23.15 2.43 -3.09
C LEU A 19 -23.10 3.96 -3.12
N THR A 20 -23.00 4.58 -1.94
CA THR A 20 -23.04 6.04 -1.76
C THR A 20 -21.74 6.60 -1.17
N ILE A 21 -20.97 5.78 -0.46
CA ILE A 21 -19.73 6.20 0.21
C ILE A 21 -18.59 5.32 -0.29
N PRO A 22 -17.47 5.86 -0.80
CA PRO A 22 -16.28 5.07 -1.14
C PRO A 22 -15.80 4.25 0.05
N LYS A 23 -15.35 3.00 -0.19
CA LYS A 23 -14.90 2.07 0.86
C LYS A 23 -13.99 2.72 1.91
N PRO A 24 -12.95 3.51 1.54
CA PRO A 24 -12.04 4.12 2.50
C PRO A 24 -12.69 5.13 3.45
N LEU A 25 -13.84 5.69 3.07
CA LEU A 25 -14.60 6.63 3.90
C LEU A 25 -15.68 5.98 4.76
N VAL A 26 -15.91 4.68 4.61
CA VAL A 26 -16.83 3.95 5.50
C VAL A 26 -16.36 4.09 6.95
N PRO A 27 -17.24 4.55 7.87
CA PRO A 27 -16.84 4.75 9.26
C PRO A 27 -16.70 3.41 9.99
N VAL A 28 -15.58 3.24 10.68
CA VAL A 28 -15.33 2.15 11.63
C VAL A 28 -15.07 2.76 13.00
N GLY A 29 -15.91 2.47 13.98
CA GLY A 29 -15.82 3.09 15.31
C GLY A 29 -15.83 4.63 15.25
N GLY A 30 -16.69 5.22 14.42
CA GLY A 30 -16.91 6.66 14.30
C GLY A 30 -15.88 7.46 13.51
N LYS A 31 -14.89 6.79 12.87
CA LYS A 31 -13.90 7.44 12.00
C LYS A 31 -13.76 6.68 10.67
N PRO A 32 -13.54 7.37 9.53
CA PRO A 32 -13.26 6.73 8.25
C PRO A 32 -12.09 5.74 8.32
N ILE A 33 -12.18 4.64 7.57
CA ILE A 33 -11.09 3.63 7.49
C ILE A 33 -9.76 4.30 7.15
N VAL A 34 -9.73 5.17 6.13
CA VAL A 34 -8.53 5.87 5.70
C VAL A 34 -7.92 6.74 6.80
N HIS A 35 -8.75 7.41 7.62
CA HIS A 35 -8.24 8.20 8.74
C HIS A 35 -7.54 7.33 9.79
N ARG A 36 -8.11 6.15 10.10
CA ARG A 36 -7.48 5.19 11.01
C ARG A 36 -6.18 4.67 10.45
N LEU A 37 -6.20 4.23 9.20
CA LEU A 37 -5.02 3.71 8.51
C LEU A 37 -3.84 4.69 8.57
N VAL A 38 -4.03 5.95 8.14
CA VAL A 38 -2.93 6.92 8.12
C VAL A 38 -2.50 7.35 9.53
N ALA A 39 -3.41 7.36 10.52
CA ALA A 39 -3.07 7.63 11.92
C ALA A 39 -2.24 6.48 12.52
N ASP A 40 -2.53 5.23 12.18
CA ASP A 40 -1.75 4.07 12.64
C ASP A 40 -0.37 4.05 11.95
N ILE A 41 -0.28 4.37 10.66
CA ILE A 41 1.01 4.54 9.96
C ILE A 41 1.85 5.65 10.63
N ALA A 42 1.25 6.77 10.97
CA ALA A 42 1.95 7.88 11.63
C ALA A 42 2.59 7.46 12.97
N ARG A 43 1.99 6.51 13.68
CA ARG A 43 2.57 5.97 14.93
C ARG A 43 3.78 5.06 14.70
N LEU A 44 3.89 4.43 13.53
CA LEU A 44 5.03 3.57 13.17
C LEU A 44 6.22 4.37 12.71
N CYS A 45 6.01 5.58 12.19
CA CYS A 45 7.07 6.45 11.72
C CYS A 45 7.75 7.17 12.89
N GLU A 46 9.08 7.16 12.94
CA GLU A 46 9.86 8.00 13.86
C GLU A 46 9.82 9.47 13.43
N GLU A 47 9.83 9.71 12.12
CA GLU A 47 9.72 11.05 11.54
C GLU A 47 8.27 11.41 11.24
N PRO A 48 7.89 12.69 11.34
CA PRO A 48 6.55 13.13 10.98
C PRO A 48 6.25 12.86 9.51
N ILE A 49 4.97 12.60 9.21
CA ILE A 49 4.48 12.50 7.83
C ILE A 49 4.41 13.92 7.26
N GLU A 50 5.13 14.16 6.19
CA GLU A 50 5.17 15.46 5.49
C GLU A 50 4.03 15.58 4.46
N GLN A 51 3.73 14.48 3.78
CA GLN A 51 2.75 14.45 2.71
C GLN A 51 1.97 13.13 2.68
N ILE A 52 0.67 13.22 2.42
CA ILE A 52 -0.20 12.08 2.15
C ILE A 52 -0.82 12.27 0.76
N ALA A 53 -0.50 11.38 -0.17
CA ALA A 53 -1.04 11.34 -1.52
C ALA A 53 -2.17 10.31 -1.60
N PHE A 54 -3.39 10.76 -1.84
CA PHE A 54 -4.54 9.89 -2.02
C PHE A 54 -4.74 9.63 -3.51
N VAL A 55 -4.66 8.36 -3.94
CA VAL A 55 -4.92 7.98 -5.32
C VAL A 55 -6.36 7.49 -5.43
N VAL A 56 -7.21 8.32 -6.01
CA VAL A 56 -8.66 8.16 -6.06
C VAL A 56 -9.17 7.86 -7.47
N GLY A 57 -10.39 7.36 -7.56
CA GLY A 57 -11.20 7.41 -8.77
C GLY A 57 -12.00 8.72 -8.82
N GLU A 58 -13.05 8.76 -9.63
CA GLU A 58 -13.98 9.89 -9.70
C GLU A 58 -14.93 9.88 -8.49
N PHE A 59 -14.45 10.30 -7.33
CA PHE A 59 -15.23 10.31 -6.08
C PHE A 59 -15.97 11.62 -5.81
N GLY A 60 -15.58 12.70 -6.49
CA GLY A 60 -16.17 14.03 -6.37
C GLY A 60 -15.53 14.90 -5.28
N ALA A 61 -15.73 16.21 -5.40
CA ALA A 61 -15.03 17.24 -4.63
C ALA A 61 -15.23 17.15 -3.09
N GLU A 62 -16.39 16.70 -2.63
CA GLU A 62 -16.66 16.56 -1.18
C GLU A 62 -15.77 15.47 -0.56
N VAL A 63 -15.60 14.32 -1.25
CA VAL A 63 -14.72 13.24 -0.82
C VAL A 63 -13.27 13.70 -0.81
N GLU A 64 -12.84 14.40 -1.84
CA GLU A 64 -11.47 14.93 -1.94
C GLU A 64 -11.18 15.93 -0.82
N LYS A 65 -12.13 16.81 -0.53
CA LYS A 65 -12.02 17.76 0.60
C LYS A 65 -11.91 17.03 1.95
N GLU A 66 -12.67 15.96 2.16
CA GLU A 66 -12.58 15.15 3.39
C GLU A 66 -11.21 14.49 3.51
N LEU A 67 -10.67 13.94 2.43
CA LEU A 67 -9.33 13.33 2.40
C LEU A 67 -8.22 14.35 2.72
N LEU A 68 -8.29 15.54 2.13
CA LEU A 68 -7.34 16.62 2.42
C LEU A 68 -7.42 17.04 3.89
N ALA A 69 -8.62 17.13 4.47
CA ALA A 69 -8.80 17.41 5.89
C ALA A 69 -8.23 16.31 6.80
N VAL A 70 -8.29 15.04 6.38
CA VAL A 70 -7.61 13.93 7.09
C VAL A 70 -6.10 14.16 7.15
N ALA A 71 -5.45 14.52 6.03
CA ALA A 71 -4.02 14.81 6.00
C ALA A 71 -3.67 16.01 6.91
N GLU A 72 -4.43 17.09 6.81
CA GLU A 72 -4.24 18.30 7.63
C GLU A 72 -4.36 18.00 9.13
N SER A 73 -5.30 17.14 9.53
CA SER A 73 -5.49 16.73 10.93
C SER A 73 -4.28 16.00 11.52
N LEU A 74 -3.40 15.46 10.68
CA LEU A 74 -2.14 14.81 11.06
C LEU A 74 -0.91 15.72 10.86
N GLY A 75 -1.13 16.99 10.51
CA GLY A 75 -0.05 17.94 10.25
C GLY A 75 0.66 17.73 8.90
N ALA A 76 0.10 16.93 8.01
CA ALA A 76 0.67 16.60 6.72
C ALA A 76 0.01 17.39 5.57
N LYS A 77 0.76 17.60 4.48
CA LYS A 77 0.20 18.13 3.24
C LYS A 77 -0.58 17.01 2.51
N GLY A 78 -1.87 17.23 2.23
CA GLY A 78 -2.67 16.34 1.39
C GLY A 78 -2.49 16.64 -0.09
N SER A 79 -2.53 15.61 -0.94
CA SER A 79 -2.63 15.74 -2.40
C SER A 79 -3.55 14.67 -2.99
N ILE A 80 -4.27 15.01 -4.05
CA ILE A 80 -5.17 14.11 -4.77
C ILE A 80 -4.56 13.76 -6.12
N HIS A 81 -4.55 12.47 -6.43
CA HIS A 81 -4.09 11.90 -7.69
C HIS A 81 -5.17 10.98 -8.23
N TYR A 82 -5.31 10.89 -9.55
CA TYR A 82 -6.41 10.15 -10.16
C TYR A 82 -5.91 8.89 -10.87
N GLN A 83 -6.52 7.76 -10.51
CA GLN A 83 -6.47 6.55 -11.30
C GLN A 83 -7.83 6.38 -11.99
N LEU A 84 -7.95 6.86 -13.22
CA LEU A 84 -9.21 6.82 -13.99
C LEU A 84 -9.45 5.45 -14.62
N GLU A 85 -8.37 4.74 -14.96
CA GLU A 85 -8.43 3.39 -15.50
C GLU A 85 -7.92 2.39 -14.47
N ALA A 86 -8.67 1.30 -14.27
CA ALA A 86 -8.34 0.24 -13.32
C ALA A 86 -7.25 -0.70 -13.87
N LEU A 87 -6.03 -0.18 -14.08
CA LEU A 87 -4.90 -0.90 -14.66
C LEU A 87 -4.04 -1.65 -13.64
N GLY A 88 -4.50 -1.77 -12.41
CA GLY A 88 -3.84 -2.56 -11.36
C GLY A 88 -3.12 -1.74 -10.29
N THR A 89 -2.51 -2.47 -9.33
CA THR A 89 -1.94 -1.89 -8.11
C THR A 89 -0.65 -1.10 -8.35
N ALA A 90 0.20 -1.55 -9.27
CA ALA A 90 1.41 -0.82 -9.64
C ALA A 90 1.07 0.50 -10.34
N HIS A 91 0.08 0.48 -11.26
CA HIS A 91 -0.41 1.69 -11.92
C HIS A 91 -1.01 2.68 -10.92
N ALA A 92 -1.76 2.20 -9.93
CA ALA A 92 -2.30 3.06 -8.88
C ALA A 92 -1.20 3.83 -8.12
N VAL A 93 -0.13 3.15 -7.73
CA VAL A 93 1.02 3.80 -7.06
C VAL A 93 1.71 4.78 -8.00
N MET A 94 1.83 4.44 -9.28
CA MET A 94 2.47 5.29 -10.30
C MET A 94 1.69 6.57 -10.59
N CYS A 95 0.36 6.60 -10.38
CA CYS A 95 -0.44 7.83 -10.48
C CYS A 95 0.03 8.92 -9.50
N ALA A 96 0.71 8.56 -8.42
CA ALA A 96 1.34 9.48 -7.46
C ALA A 96 2.88 9.52 -7.60
N SER A 97 3.42 9.32 -8.81
CA SER A 97 4.86 9.18 -9.06
C SER A 97 5.70 10.37 -8.60
N GLU A 98 5.15 11.56 -8.56
CA GLU A 98 5.83 12.77 -8.07
C GLU A 98 6.13 12.74 -6.56
N VAL A 99 5.41 11.87 -5.81
CA VAL A 99 5.62 11.66 -4.37
C VAL A 99 6.65 10.56 -4.10
N LEU A 100 6.99 9.76 -5.10
CA LEU A 100 7.96 8.67 -5.04
C LEU A 100 9.41 9.18 -5.09
N ASP A 101 9.82 9.85 -4.03
CA ASP A 101 11.19 10.26 -3.76
C ASP A 101 11.48 10.12 -2.26
N GLY A 102 12.66 9.67 -1.88
CA GLY A 102 13.02 9.42 -0.49
C GLY A 102 12.13 8.37 0.21
N PRO A 103 12.04 8.41 1.55
CA PRO A 103 11.27 7.43 2.33
C PRO A 103 9.76 7.56 2.09
N VAL A 104 9.12 6.45 1.72
CA VAL A 104 7.68 6.40 1.42
C VAL A 104 7.01 5.14 1.95
N VAL A 105 5.81 5.29 2.49
CA VAL A 105 4.89 4.19 2.80
C VAL A 105 3.80 4.15 1.73
N VAL A 106 3.58 2.98 1.13
CA VAL A 106 2.41 2.70 0.29
C VAL A 106 1.44 1.86 1.11
N ALA A 107 0.20 2.33 1.28
CA ALA A 107 -0.80 1.62 2.07
C ALA A 107 -2.15 1.61 1.36
N PHE A 108 -2.62 0.42 0.99
CA PHE A 108 -3.94 0.25 0.38
C PHE A 108 -5.04 0.44 1.43
N ALA A 109 -6.02 1.31 1.11
CA ALA A 109 -7.03 1.80 2.04
C ALA A 109 -8.16 0.81 2.35
N ASP A 110 -7.87 -0.49 2.34
CA ASP A 110 -8.84 -1.55 2.64
C ASP A 110 -8.46 -2.41 3.85
N THR A 111 -7.38 -2.10 4.51
CA THR A 111 -6.85 -2.83 5.66
C THR A 111 -6.70 -1.92 6.85
N LEU A 112 -7.13 -2.39 8.02
CA LEU A 112 -6.77 -1.86 9.33
C LEU A 112 -5.85 -2.85 10.01
N PHE A 113 -4.88 -2.36 10.76
CA PHE A 113 -3.87 -3.20 11.40
C PHE A 113 -3.41 -2.63 12.74
N LYS A 114 -2.81 -3.48 13.57
CA LYS A 114 -2.05 -3.07 14.74
C LYS A 114 -0.64 -3.64 14.64
N ALA A 115 0.35 -2.81 14.84
CA ALA A 115 1.76 -3.19 14.88
C ALA A 115 2.49 -2.38 15.96
N ASP A 116 3.39 -3.02 16.68
CA ASP A 116 4.11 -2.45 17.82
C ASP A 116 5.58 -2.12 17.51
N PHE A 117 6.00 -2.21 16.25
CA PHE A 117 7.37 -1.87 15.87
C PHE A 117 7.46 -0.53 15.16
N LYS A 118 8.64 0.09 15.20
CA LYS A 118 8.95 1.33 14.49
C LYS A 118 9.73 1.03 13.21
N ILE A 119 9.51 1.89 12.21
CA ILE A 119 10.33 1.89 10.99
C ILE A 119 11.68 2.49 11.37
N SER A 120 12.74 1.70 11.23
CA SER A 120 14.12 2.15 11.50
C SER A 120 14.73 2.82 10.28
N ALA A 121 15.61 3.79 10.50
CA ALA A 121 16.42 4.41 9.43
C ALA A 121 17.34 3.41 8.69
N GLU A 122 17.63 2.27 9.30
CA GLU A 122 18.41 1.17 8.70
C GLU A 122 17.61 0.33 7.69
N ASP A 123 16.26 0.32 7.80
CA ASP A 123 15.39 -0.50 6.99
C ASP A 123 15.39 -0.02 5.53
N GLN A 124 15.70 -0.90 4.59
CA GLN A 124 15.64 -0.61 3.16
C GLN A 124 14.22 -0.78 2.62
N GLY A 125 13.52 -1.81 3.08
CA GLY A 125 12.13 -2.09 2.77
C GLY A 125 11.46 -2.93 3.85
N ILE A 126 10.20 -2.64 4.14
CA ILE A 126 9.37 -3.42 5.03
C ILE A 126 8.08 -3.76 4.31
N LEU A 127 7.63 -4.99 4.44
CA LEU A 127 6.35 -5.44 3.96
C LEU A 127 5.57 -6.00 5.13
N TRP A 128 4.37 -5.42 5.39
CA TRP A 128 3.53 -5.90 6.47
C TRP A 128 2.81 -7.16 6.07
N VAL A 129 2.90 -8.17 6.94
CA VAL A 129 2.33 -9.49 6.73
C VAL A 129 1.54 -9.94 7.96
N LYS A 130 0.50 -10.73 7.73
CA LYS A 130 -0.25 -11.42 8.77
C LYS A 130 -0.16 -12.91 8.54
N GLN A 131 0.12 -13.66 9.62
CA GLN A 131 0.04 -15.10 9.57
C GLN A 131 -1.43 -15.54 9.59
N ILE A 132 -1.84 -16.35 8.61
CA ILE A 132 -3.22 -16.82 8.43
C ILE A 132 -3.25 -18.30 8.08
N GLU A 133 -4.32 -18.99 8.46
CA GLU A 133 -4.47 -20.45 8.22
C GLU A 133 -4.66 -20.78 6.74
N ASP A 134 -5.46 -20.00 6.01
CA ASP A 134 -5.71 -20.18 4.57
C ASP A 134 -5.29 -18.97 3.77
N PRO A 135 -4.08 -18.98 3.19
CA PRO A 135 -3.54 -17.87 2.40
C PRO A 135 -3.98 -17.87 0.92
N SER A 136 -4.78 -18.82 0.46
CA SER A 136 -5.08 -19.03 -0.97
C SER A 136 -5.71 -17.85 -1.69
N ALA A 137 -6.43 -16.98 -0.95
CA ALA A 137 -7.07 -15.78 -1.49
C ALA A 137 -6.19 -14.52 -1.52
N PHE A 138 -4.97 -14.60 -0.98
CA PHE A 138 -4.07 -13.48 -0.73
C PHE A 138 -2.74 -13.64 -1.48
N GLY A 139 -2.04 -12.52 -1.63
CA GLY A 139 -0.62 -12.57 -1.95
C GLY A 139 0.18 -12.96 -0.70
N VAL A 140 1.16 -13.84 -0.85
CA VAL A 140 2.02 -14.31 0.23
C VAL A 140 3.48 -14.02 -0.04
N VAL A 141 4.29 -13.99 1.03
CA VAL A 141 5.75 -13.83 0.93
C VAL A 141 6.46 -15.12 1.29
N LYS A 142 7.61 -15.35 0.66
CA LYS A 142 8.54 -16.43 1.01
C LYS A 142 9.77 -15.83 1.69
N LEU A 143 10.20 -16.43 2.80
CA LEU A 143 11.37 -15.99 3.55
C LEU A 143 12.56 -16.93 3.29
N ASN A 144 13.77 -16.37 3.39
CA ASN A 144 15.01 -17.15 3.52
C ASN A 144 15.28 -17.53 4.99
N GLU A 145 16.38 -18.25 5.23
CA GLU A 145 16.80 -18.67 6.59
C GLU A 145 17.13 -17.49 7.51
N GLN A 146 17.42 -16.32 6.96
CA GLN A 146 17.69 -15.08 7.70
C GLN A 146 16.43 -14.27 7.99
N GLY A 147 15.23 -14.78 7.61
CA GLY A 147 13.95 -14.10 7.80
C GLY A 147 13.70 -12.94 6.83
N GLN A 148 14.45 -12.83 5.73
CA GLN A 148 14.26 -11.81 4.71
C GLN A 148 13.32 -12.33 3.62
N ILE A 149 12.52 -11.44 3.05
CA ILE A 149 11.61 -11.77 1.96
C ILE A 149 12.40 -11.95 0.67
N ILE A 150 12.22 -13.10 0.03
CA ILE A 150 12.90 -13.48 -1.21
C ILE A 150 11.95 -13.70 -2.40
N ASP A 151 10.66 -13.80 -2.17
CA ASP A 151 9.66 -13.92 -3.23
C ASP A 151 8.27 -13.46 -2.79
N PHE A 152 7.45 -13.08 -3.78
CA PHE A 152 6.10 -12.59 -3.63
C PHE A 152 5.19 -13.37 -4.58
N VAL A 153 4.23 -14.12 -4.05
CA VAL A 153 3.36 -14.98 -4.84
C VAL A 153 1.92 -14.56 -4.68
N GLU A 154 1.31 -14.04 -5.73
CA GLU A 154 -0.10 -13.63 -5.72
C GLU A 154 -1.01 -14.86 -5.86
N LYS A 155 -1.92 -15.06 -4.91
CA LYS A 155 -2.93 -16.13 -4.86
C LYS A 155 -2.36 -17.50 -5.27
N PRO A 156 -1.45 -18.07 -4.46
CA PRO A 156 -0.77 -19.31 -4.81
C PRO A 156 -1.76 -20.47 -4.97
N GLN A 157 -1.59 -21.26 -6.04
CA GLN A 157 -2.41 -22.46 -6.29
C GLN A 157 -2.01 -23.66 -5.39
N THR A 158 -0.82 -23.59 -4.83
CA THR A 158 -0.30 -24.58 -3.86
C THR A 158 0.23 -23.80 -2.66
N PHE A 159 0.29 -24.45 -1.49
CA PHE A 159 0.81 -23.80 -0.29
C PHE A 159 2.27 -23.36 -0.50
N VAL A 160 2.54 -22.08 -0.29
CA VAL A 160 3.88 -21.48 -0.38
C VAL A 160 4.33 -20.98 0.98
N SER A 161 3.45 -20.26 1.69
CA SER A 161 3.68 -19.66 3.00
C SER A 161 2.34 -19.26 3.61
N ASP A 162 2.26 -19.17 4.91
CA ASP A 162 1.11 -18.66 5.67
C ASP A 162 1.19 -17.15 5.97
N LEU A 163 2.23 -16.47 5.46
CA LEU A 163 2.45 -15.04 5.65
C LEU A 163 1.78 -14.24 4.51
N ALA A 164 0.55 -13.82 4.74
CA ALA A 164 -0.23 -13.03 3.78
C ALA A 164 0.17 -11.55 3.82
N MET A 165 0.36 -10.95 2.64
CA MET A 165 0.58 -9.52 2.49
C MET A 165 -0.71 -8.75 2.83
N ILE A 166 -0.61 -7.73 3.68
CA ILE A 166 -1.77 -6.92 4.09
C ILE A 166 -1.90 -5.59 3.31
N GLY A 167 -1.08 -5.40 2.28
CA GLY A 167 -1.16 -4.21 1.43
C GLY A 167 -0.51 -2.95 2.00
N ILE A 168 0.45 -3.10 2.92
CA ILE A 168 1.24 -1.99 3.47
C ILE A 168 2.71 -2.27 3.24
N TYR A 169 3.43 -1.26 2.71
CA TYR A 169 4.80 -1.38 2.24
C TYR A 169 5.58 -0.11 2.61
N TYR A 170 6.79 -0.27 3.12
CA TYR A 170 7.73 0.83 3.30
C TYR A 170 8.91 0.66 2.35
N PHE A 171 9.34 1.77 1.78
CA PHE A 171 10.54 1.89 0.95
C PHE A 171 11.38 3.05 1.45
N LYS A 172 12.65 2.81 1.74
CA LYS A 172 13.61 3.87 2.09
C LYS A 172 13.85 4.81 0.93
N ASP A 173 13.82 4.27 -0.29
CA ASP A 173 14.06 4.99 -1.53
C ASP A 173 12.90 4.80 -2.51
N GLY A 174 11.96 5.74 -2.47
CA GLY A 174 10.81 5.79 -3.38
C GLY A 174 11.20 5.97 -4.84
N ALA A 175 12.36 6.59 -5.14
CA ALA A 175 12.81 6.75 -6.52
C ALA A 175 13.18 5.41 -7.15
N ARG A 176 13.73 4.46 -6.38
CA ARG A 176 13.94 3.08 -6.85
C ARG A 176 12.61 2.40 -7.18
N LEU A 177 11.62 2.53 -6.28
CA LEU A 177 10.29 1.99 -6.55
C LEU A 177 9.70 2.60 -7.82
N ARG A 178 9.75 3.92 -7.98
CA ARG A 178 9.25 4.61 -9.18
C ARG A 178 9.90 4.07 -10.46
N LYS A 179 11.22 3.84 -10.46
CA LYS A 179 11.94 3.28 -11.60
C LYS A 179 11.39 1.90 -12.00
N GLU A 180 11.18 1.01 -11.04
CA GLU A 180 10.68 -0.33 -11.33
C GLU A 180 9.19 -0.34 -11.73
N LEU A 181 8.37 0.52 -11.14
CA LEU A 181 6.99 0.73 -11.58
C LEU A 181 6.93 1.25 -13.03
N GLN A 182 7.75 2.25 -13.37
CA GLN A 182 7.83 2.77 -14.73
C GLN A 182 8.30 1.68 -15.71
N TYR A 183 9.26 0.86 -15.31
CA TYR A 183 9.72 -0.26 -16.13
C TYR A 183 8.58 -1.25 -16.46
N LEU A 184 7.71 -1.57 -15.48
CA LEU A 184 6.55 -2.44 -15.74
C LEU A 184 5.62 -1.84 -16.80
N LEU A 185 5.38 -0.52 -16.74
CA LEU A 185 4.50 0.17 -17.68
C LEU A 185 5.14 0.23 -19.07
N ASP A 186 6.41 0.63 -19.18
CA ASP A 186 7.14 0.78 -20.44
C ASP A 186 7.30 -0.54 -21.22
N HIS A 187 7.35 -1.68 -20.50
CA HIS A 187 7.51 -3.01 -21.08
C HIS A 187 6.20 -3.81 -21.10
N GLU A 188 5.08 -3.19 -20.76
CA GLU A 188 3.74 -3.81 -20.75
C GLU A 188 3.70 -5.13 -19.94
N ILE A 189 4.42 -5.16 -18.79
CA ILE A 189 4.47 -6.34 -17.93
C ILE A 189 3.19 -6.43 -17.12
N VAL A 190 2.21 -7.17 -17.63
CA VAL A 190 0.87 -7.32 -17.04
C VAL A 190 0.59 -8.77 -16.69
N LYS A 191 -0.20 -8.99 -15.63
CA LYS A 191 -0.76 -10.29 -15.25
C LYS A 191 -2.26 -10.15 -15.06
N GLY A 192 -3.03 -10.98 -15.76
CA GLY A 192 -4.50 -10.88 -15.71
C GLY A 192 -5.04 -9.55 -16.24
N GLY A 193 -4.29 -8.83 -17.09
CA GLY A 193 -4.66 -7.52 -17.63
C GLY A 193 -4.31 -6.34 -16.71
N GLU A 194 -3.58 -6.56 -15.62
CA GLU A 194 -3.23 -5.53 -14.63
C GLU A 194 -1.73 -5.48 -14.36
N TYR A 195 -1.20 -4.29 -14.11
CA TYR A 195 0.16 -4.08 -13.59
C TYR A 195 0.15 -4.33 -12.09
N GLN A 196 0.86 -5.37 -11.66
CA GLN A 196 0.86 -5.83 -10.28
C GLN A 196 2.04 -5.25 -9.48
N LEU A 197 1.76 -4.66 -8.31
CA LEU A 197 2.83 -4.16 -7.43
C LEU A 197 3.84 -5.24 -7.01
N PRO A 198 3.44 -6.50 -6.71
CA PRO A 198 4.39 -7.59 -6.43
C PRO A 198 5.45 -7.82 -7.51
N ASP A 199 5.16 -7.53 -8.79
CA ASP A 199 6.17 -7.66 -9.85
C ASP A 199 7.27 -6.58 -9.75
N ALA A 200 6.92 -5.35 -9.32
CA ALA A 200 7.92 -4.33 -9.02
C ALA A 200 8.74 -4.68 -7.76
N LEU A 201 8.10 -5.27 -6.73
CA LEU A 201 8.82 -5.74 -5.52
C LEU A 201 9.84 -6.83 -5.85
N ARG A 202 9.47 -7.77 -6.72
CA ARG A 202 10.38 -8.85 -7.17
C ARG A 202 11.59 -8.26 -7.89
N ARG A 203 11.39 -7.32 -8.79
CA ARG A 203 12.47 -6.62 -9.49
C ARG A 203 13.39 -5.84 -8.54
N LEU A 204 12.82 -5.15 -7.54
CA LEU A 204 13.60 -4.49 -6.49
C LEU A 204 14.47 -5.48 -5.70
N THR A 205 13.94 -6.67 -5.40
CA THR A 205 14.70 -7.73 -4.71
C THR A 205 15.81 -8.28 -5.59
N GLU A 206 15.56 -8.50 -6.89
CA GLU A 206 16.56 -8.90 -7.88
C GLU A 206 17.67 -7.83 -8.03
N ASP A 207 17.33 -6.54 -7.90
CA ASP A 207 18.26 -5.40 -7.89
C ASP A 207 18.91 -5.15 -6.51
N GLY A 208 18.82 -6.15 -5.60
CA GLY A 208 19.51 -6.18 -4.32
C GLY A 208 18.85 -5.39 -3.17
N LEU A 209 17.60 -4.95 -3.32
CA LEU A 209 16.87 -4.36 -2.20
C LEU A 209 16.39 -5.47 -1.26
N THR A 210 16.64 -5.32 0.04
CA THR A 210 16.22 -6.29 1.05
C THR A 210 14.92 -5.85 1.71
N PHE A 211 13.91 -6.72 1.66
CA PHE A 211 12.68 -6.55 2.42
C PHE A 211 12.67 -7.42 3.66
N LYS A 212 12.26 -6.85 4.79
CA LYS A 212 11.92 -7.63 5.99
C LYS A 212 10.40 -7.68 6.20
N PRO A 213 9.86 -8.77 6.75
CA PRO A 213 8.46 -8.81 7.13
C PRO A 213 8.22 -7.96 8.37
N GLY A 214 7.17 -7.13 8.34
CA GLY A 214 6.58 -6.51 9.50
C GLY A 214 5.35 -7.31 9.91
N THR A 215 5.42 -8.09 10.98
CA THR A 215 4.29 -8.89 11.45
C THR A 215 3.26 -8.03 12.18
N VAL A 216 1.97 -8.29 11.93
CA VAL A 216 0.85 -7.66 12.62
C VAL A 216 0.08 -8.69 13.44
N GLU A 217 -0.46 -8.24 14.58
CA GLU A 217 -1.19 -9.14 15.50
C GLU A 217 -2.69 -9.26 15.13
N GLU A 218 -3.28 -8.17 14.63
CA GLU A 218 -4.70 -8.08 14.21
C GLU A 218 -4.86 -7.29 12.91
#